data_2af4cce640e7c8959b16269107f62d27
#
_entry.id   2af4cce640e7c8959b16269107f62d27
#
_cell.length_a   1.000
_cell.length_b   1.000
_cell.length_c   1.000
_cell.angle_alpha   90.00
_cell.angle_beta   90.00
_cell.angle_gamma   90.00
#
_symmetry.space_group_name_H-M   'P 1'
#
loop_
_entity.id
_entity.type
_entity.pdbx_description
1 polymer ?
#
loop_
_entity_poly.entity_id
_entity_poly.type
_entity_poly.pdbx_seq_one_letter_code
_entity_poly.pdbx_strand_id
1 'polypeptide(L)'
;MRVVMFGYQTWGHRTLQALLESDHEVVLVVTHPASDHAYERIWSDSVADLATEHGVPVLIRERPDDAELLEELRAVAPDVIVATNWRTWIPPTIFELPRLGTLNVHDSLLPAYAGFSPLIWALINGEKEVGVTAHMMDPTLDAGDIVLQRAVPVGDRDTTADLFHKTLALFGPITVDGLDLIASGKTDWVPQDRSKASFFHKRADEDLRIDWGWSAAELDRLVRAQCDPYPAAFAYHRGVRLEILEADVSEGVYGGTPGRIFFREGDGVVVVAGADARFGRNKGLRVLRVRTADGVEHKAADYFRTMGGYLTSRP
;
A
#
# COMPACT_ATOMS: atom_id res chain seq x y z
N MET A 1 24.23 -17.32 -2.35
CA MET A 1 23.29 -18.34 -1.79
C MET A 1 22.30 -18.75 -2.85
N ARG A 2 21.75 -19.97 -2.75
CA ARG A 2 20.64 -20.45 -3.57
C ARG A 2 19.33 -19.92 -3.01
N VAL A 3 18.63 -19.12 -3.81
CA VAL A 3 17.41 -18.40 -3.41
C VAL A 3 16.21 -18.93 -4.16
N VAL A 4 15.14 -19.26 -3.47
CA VAL A 4 13.80 -19.38 -4.03
C VAL A 4 13.05 -18.09 -3.73
N MET A 5 12.38 -17.55 -4.74
CA MET A 5 11.62 -16.32 -4.58
C MET A 5 10.12 -16.56 -4.71
N PHE A 6 9.35 -16.17 -3.70
CA PHE A 6 7.89 -16.00 -3.74
C PHE A 6 7.58 -14.53 -3.98
N GLY A 7 7.15 -14.18 -5.18
CA GLY A 7 6.94 -12.78 -5.53
C GLY A 7 5.74 -12.56 -6.43
N TYR A 8 5.12 -11.37 -6.30
CA TYR A 8 3.98 -11.03 -7.13
C TYR A 8 3.98 -9.55 -7.50
N GLN A 9 3.51 -9.25 -8.72
CA GLN A 9 3.37 -7.90 -9.26
C GLN A 9 4.68 -7.08 -9.23
N THR A 10 4.56 -5.74 -9.28
CA THR A 10 5.69 -4.82 -9.40
C THR A 10 6.69 -4.95 -8.23
N TRP A 11 6.22 -5.20 -7.01
CA TRP A 11 7.11 -5.44 -5.85
C TRP A 11 7.98 -6.69 -6.06
N GLY A 12 7.33 -7.80 -6.42
CA GLY A 12 8.03 -9.05 -6.75
C GLY A 12 8.96 -8.88 -7.95
N HIS A 13 8.51 -8.18 -8.99
CA HIS A 13 9.32 -7.92 -10.18
C HIS A 13 10.61 -7.14 -9.84
N ARG A 14 10.52 -6.05 -9.07
CA ARG A 14 11.69 -5.25 -8.66
C ARG A 14 12.62 -6.04 -7.74
N THR A 15 12.06 -6.85 -6.85
CA THR A 15 12.86 -7.73 -6.00
C THR A 15 13.60 -8.78 -6.83
N LEU A 16 12.92 -9.44 -7.77
CA LEU A 16 13.54 -10.42 -8.67
C LEU A 16 14.63 -9.79 -9.51
N GLN A 17 14.38 -8.62 -10.09
CA GLN A 17 15.38 -7.90 -10.88
C GLN A 17 16.67 -7.68 -10.07
N ALA A 18 16.56 -7.19 -8.84
CA ALA A 18 17.73 -6.97 -7.99
C ALA A 18 18.44 -8.28 -7.61
N LEU A 19 17.69 -9.36 -7.37
CA LEU A 19 18.27 -10.67 -7.09
C LEU A 19 19.05 -11.22 -8.29
N LEU A 20 18.53 -11.06 -9.52
CA LEU A 20 19.19 -11.49 -10.76
C LEU A 20 20.47 -10.70 -11.06
N GLU A 21 20.57 -9.45 -10.57
CA GLU A 21 21.75 -8.58 -10.69
C GLU A 21 22.77 -8.77 -9.55
N SER A 22 22.43 -9.60 -8.53
CA SER A 22 23.26 -9.84 -7.34
C SER A 22 24.13 -11.08 -7.47
N ASP A 23 24.98 -11.33 -6.47
CA ASP A 23 25.80 -12.54 -6.34
C ASP A 23 25.02 -13.77 -5.84
N HIS A 24 23.70 -13.64 -5.66
CA HIS A 24 22.83 -14.76 -5.27
C HIS A 24 22.27 -15.49 -6.48
N GLU A 25 22.14 -16.81 -6.38
CA GLU A 25 21.58 -17.64 -7.44
C GLU A 25 20.08 -17.83 -7.22
N VAL A 26 19.23 -17.25 -8.07
CA VAL A 26 17.80 -17.53 -8.07
C VAL A 26 17.54 -18.85 -8.77
N VAL A 27 17.16 -19.87 -8.01
CA VAL A 27 17.01 -21.24 -8.52
C VAL A 27 15.57 -21.60 -8.90
N LEU A 28 14.59 -20.87 -8.36
CA LEU A 28 13.18 -21.06 -8.64
C LEU A 28 12.41 -19.79 -8.25
N VAL A 29 11.42 -19.45 -9.06
CA VAL A 29 10.44 -18.40 -8.76
C VAL A 29 9.06 -19.02 -8.60
N VAL A 30 8.35 -18.64 -7.55
CA VAL A 30 6.94 -18.96 -7.33
C VAL A 30 6.13 -17.67 -7.39
N THR A 31 5.11 -17.62 -8.23
CA THR A 31 4.28 -16.41 -8.39
C THR A 31 2.80 -16.78 -8.48
N HIS A 32 1.94 -15.80 -8.19
CA HIS A 32 0.49 -15.95 -8.39
C HIS A 32 0.13 -15.87 -9.87
N PRO A 33 -1.01 -16.47 -10.27
CA PRO A 33 -1.57 -16.24 -11.60
C PRO A 33 -1.93 -14.75 -11.77
N ALA A 34 -1.95 -14.30 -13.03
CA ALA A 34 -2.43 -12.97 -13.37
C ALA A 34 -3.89 -12.78 -12.89
N SER A 35 -4.22 -11.60 -12.42
CA SER A 35 -5.55 -11.27 -11.90
C SER A 35 -6.22 -10.20 -12.73
N ASP A 36 -7.55 -10.33 -12.90
CA ASP A 36 -8.41 -9.33 -13.53
C ASP A 36 -8.95 -8.29 -12.55
N HIS A 37 -8.63 -8.41 -11.27
CA HIS A 37 -9.10 -7.49 -10.25
C HIS A 37 -8.53 -6.08 -10.46
N ALA A 38 -9.38 -5.05 -10.44
CA ALA A 38 -9.00 -3.67 -10.79
C ALA A 38 -7.79 -3.14 -10.02
N TYR A 39 -7.70 -3.41 -8.71
CA TYR A 39 -6.55 -3.02 -7.88
C TYR A 39 -5.26 -3.76 -8.26
N GLU A 40 -5.36 -4.97 -8.79
CA GLU A 40 -4.21 -5.82 -9.11
C GLU A 40 -3.61 -5.51 -10.47
N ARG A 41 -4.34 -4.76 -11.31
CA ARG A 41 -3.86 -4.27 -12.61
C ARG A 41 -3.04 -2.99 -12.52
N ILE A 42 -3.06 -2.30 -11.39
CA ILE A 42 -2.40 -1.00 -11.23
C ILE A 42 -0.87 -1.14 -11.26
N TRP A 43 -0.34 -2.11 -10.51
CA TRP A 43 1.08 -2.37 -10.38
C TRP A 43 1.36 -3.83 -10.74
N SER A 44 1.28 -4.15 -12.02
CA SER A 44 1.13 -5.52 -12.52
C SER A 44 2.33 -6.00 -13.35
N ASP A 45 3.54 -5.48 -13.12
CA ASP A 45 4.75 -6.02 -13.77
C ASP A 45 4.86 -7.53 -13.51
N SER A 46 5.11 -8.30 -14.58
CA SER A 46 5.08 -9.75 -14.53
C SER A 46 6.38 -10.32 -13.97
N VAL A 47 6.28 -10.97 -12.82
CA VAL A 47 7.40 -11.74 -12.23
C VAL A 47 7.73 -12.97 -13.09
N ALA A 48 6.70 -13.61 -13.65
CA ALA A 48 6.86 -14.81 -14.47
C ALA A 48 7.61 -14.52 -15.78
N ASP A 49 7.27 -13.42 -16.44
CA ASP A 49 7.93 -13.03 -17.70
C ASP A 49 9.40 -12.69 -17.44
N LEU A 50 9.70 -11.89 -16.41
CA LEU A 50 11.07 -11.56 -16.04
C LEU A 50 11.91 -12.81 -15.71
N ALA A 51 11.37 -13.75 -14.93
CA ALA A 51 12.06 -14.99 -14.61
C ALA A 51 12.31 -15.83 -15.85
N THR A 52 11.33 -15.93 -16.75
CA THR A 52 11.42 -16.68 -18.02
C THR A 52 12.47 -16.07 -18.95
N GLU A 53 12.52 -14.75 -19.08
CA GLU A 53 13.53 -14.01 -19.87
C GLU A 53 14.96 -14.32 -19.40
N HIS A 54 15.14 -14.55 -18.10
CA HIS A 54 16.44 -14.88 -17.51
C HIS A 54 16.68 -16.40 -17.35
N GLY A 55 15.80 -17.26 -17.89
CA GLY A 55 15.95 -18.71 -17.84
C GLY A 55 15.76 -19.32 -16.45
N VAL A 56 15.14 -18.60 -15.51
CA VAL A 56 14.83 -19.11 -14.18
C VAL A 56 13.52 -19.90 -14.22
N PRO A 57 13.47 -21.15 -13.67
CA PRO A 57 12.23 -21.91 -13.56
C PRO A 57 11.14 -21.15 -12.80
N VAL A 58 9.88 -21.25 -13.27
CA VAL A 58 8.73 -20.55 -12.69
C VAL A 58 7.61 -21.53 -12.38
N LEU A 59 7.07 -21.43 -11.17
CA LEU A 59 5.83 -22.10 -10.75
C LEU A 59 4.73 -21.08 -10.49
N ILE A 60 3.58 -21.26 -11.10
CA ILE A 60 2.40 -20.42 -10.87
C ILE A 60 1.51 -21.14 -9.86
N ARG A 61 1.23 -20.52 -8.72
CA ARG A 61 0.44 -21.09 -7.63
C ARG A 61 -0.48 -20.03 -7.01
N GLU A 62 -1.75 -20.36 -6.80
CA GLU A 62 -2.66 -19.52 -6.01
C GLU A 62 -2.35 -19.60 -4.52
N ARG A 63 -2.01 -20.81 -4.06
CA ARG A 63 -1.65 -21.11 -2.68
C ARG A 63 -0.42 -21.99 -2.64
N PRO A 64 0.44 -21.81 -1.64
CA PRO A 64 1.67 -22.60 -1.50
C PRO A 64 1.47 -23.78 -0.53
N ASP A 65 0.37 -24.51 -0.60
CA ASP A 65 -0.01 -25.57 0.35
C ASP A 65 -0.12 -26.95 -0.29
N ASP A 66 0.31 -27.08 -1.56
CA ASP A 66 0.30 -28.37 -2.27
C ASP A 66 1.60 -29.18 -2.10
N ALA A 67 1.46 -30.51 -2.13
CA ALA A 67 2.58 -31.42 -1.93
C ALA A 67 3.61 -31.38 -3.10
N GLU A 68 3.15 -31.07 -4.30
CA GLU A 68 4.03 -30.95 -5.48
C GLU A 68 5.00 -29.77 -5.31
N LEU A 69 4.49 -28.61 -4.90
CA LEU A 69 5.34 -27.45 -4.62
C LEU A 69 6.38 -27.78 -3.54
N LEU A 70 6.01 -28.50 -2.48
CA LEU A 70 6.94 -28.87 -1.42
C LEU A 70 8.07 -29.79 -1.93
N GLU A 71 7.76 -30.73 -2.82
CA GLU A 71 8.77 -31.60 -3.46
C GLU A 71 9.69 -30.80 -4.41
N GLU A 72 9.16 -29.87 -5.20
CA GLU A 72 9.94 -28.97 -6.04
C GLU A 72 10.91 -28.11 -5.22
N LEU A 73 10.43 -27.56 -4.10
CA LEU A 73 11.26 -26.77 -3.17
C LEU A 73 12.38 -27.63 -2.57
N ARG A 74 12.10 -28.87 -2.20
CA ARG A 74 13.10 -29.82 -1.69
C ARG A 74 14.14 -30.18 -2.74
N ALA A 75 13.69 -30.38 -3.97
CA ALA A 75 14.56 -30.75 -5.09
C ALA A 75 15.57 -29.64 -5.43
N VAL A 76 15.15 -28.36 -5.39
CA VAL A 76 16.07 -27.23 -5.63
C VAL A 76 16.94 -26.90 -4.43
N ALA A 77 16.65 -27.43 -3.24
CA ALA A 77 17.43 -27.28 -2.00
C ALA A 77 17.89 -25.82 -1.76
N PRO A 78 16.98 -24.88 -1.51
CA PRO A 78 17.34 -23.49 -1.30
C PRO A 78 18.06 -23.27 0.02
N ASP A 79 19.01 -22.32 0.05
CA ASP A 79 19.58 -21.83 1.30
C ASP A 79 18.58 -20.95 2.08
N VAL A 80 17.80 -20.17 1.34
CA VAL A 80 16.84 -19.18 1.86
C VAL A 80 15.67 -19.01 0.88
N ILE A 81 14.48 -18.69 1.40
CA ILE A 81 13.37 -18.18 0.60
C ILE A 81 13.29 -16.67 0.79
N VAL A 82 12.96 -15.93 -0.26
CA VAL A 82 12.55 -14.52 -0.23
C VAL A 82 11.08 -14.43 -0.55
N ALA A 83 10.29 -13.76 0.28
CA ALA A 83 8.88 -13.49 0.03
C ALA A 83 8.64 -11.98 -0.13
N THR A 84 7.92 -11.58 -1.20
CA THR A 84 7.60 -10.17 -1.48
C THR A 84 6.22 -10.05 -2.11
N ASN A 85 5.33 -9.28 -1.48
CA ASN A 85 3.95 -9.10 -1.94
C ASN A 85 3.21 -10.43 -2.19
N TRP A 86 3.52 -11.44 -1.40
CA TRP A 86 2.81 -12.71 -1.46
C TRP A 86 1.46 -12.59 -0.73
N ARG A 87 0.36 -13.04 -1.36
CA ARG A 87 -1.00 -12.69 -0.94
C ARG A 87 -1.73 -13.72 -0.12
N THR A 88 -1.18 -14.91 -0.02
CA THR A 88 -1.77 -16.02 0.73
C THR A 88 -0.84 -16.47 1.84
N TRP A 89 -1.36 -17.24 2.78
CA TRP A 89 -0.56 -17.78 3.85
C TRP A 89 0.50 -18.76 3.32
N ILE A 90 1.75 -18.57 3.68
CA ILE A 90 2.85 -19.52 3.46
C ILE A 90 2.96 -20.38 4.72
N PRO A 91 2.72 -21.71 4.65
CA PRO A 91 2.73 -22.56 5.83
C PRO A 91 4.15 -22.78 6.37
N PRO A 92 4.30 -23.11 7.68
CA PRO A 92 5.60 -23.41 8.30
C PRO A 92 6.40 -24.48 7.55
N THR A 93 5.73 -25.51 7.01
CA THR A 93 6.36 -26.56 6.20
C THR A 93 7.12 -26.03 4.99
N ILE A 94 6.83 -24.81 4.52
CA ILE A 94 7.52 -24.13 3.42
C ILE A 94 8.47 -23.08 3.96
N PHE A 95 8.02 -22.12 4.79
CA PHE A 95 8.90 -21.03 5.18
C PHE A 95 10.04 -21.44 6.13
N GLU A 96 9.91 -22.57 6.82
CA GLU A 96 10.98 -23.18 7.65
C GLU A 96 11.82 -24.21 6.88
N LEU A 97 11.47 -24.53 5.62
CA LEU A 97 12.17 -25.54 4.85
C LEU A 97 13.64 -25.21 4.60
N PRO A 98 14.02 -23.97 4.20
CA PRO A 98 15.42 -23.62 4.01
C PRO A 98 16.14 -23.53 5.35
N ARG A 99 17.41 -23.95 5.37
CA ARG A 99 18.20 -23.89 6.64
C ARG A 99 18.40 -22.46 7.18
N LEU A 100 18.30 -21.44 6.34
CA LEU A 100 18.39 -20.02 6.72
C LEU A 100 17.03 -19.36 6.83
N GLY A 101 15.94 -20.13 6.73
CA GLY A 101 14.57 -19.63 6.84
C GLY A 101 14.09 -18.81 5.65
N THR A 102 13.12 -17.97 5.90
CA THR A 102 12.48 -17.12 4.86
C THR A 102 12.57 -15.66 5.25
N LEU A 103 13.13 -14.84 4.36
CA LEU A 103 13.16 -13.39 4.45
C LEU A 103 11.90 -12.82 3.77
N ASN A 104 11.03 -12.16 4.53
CA ASN A 104 9.89 -11.43 3.98
C ASN A 104 10.22 -9.94 3.87
N VAL A 105 9.83 -9.32 2.74
CA VAL A 105 10.01 -7.88 2.52
C VAL A 105 8.63 -7.22 2.51
N HIS A 106 8.34 -6.46 3.57
CA HIS A 106 7.05 -5.86 3.84
C HIS A 106 7.08 -4.34 3.66
N ASP A 107 6.03 -3.78 3.06
CA ASP A 107 5.92 -2.38 2.67
C ASP A 107 5.45 -1.47 3.82
N SER A 108 6.06 -1.64 5.00
CA SER A 108 5.86 -0.76 6.16
C SER A 108 7.08 -0.72 7.07
N LEU A 109 7.07 0.20 8.03
CA LEU A 109 8.00 0.25 9.16
C LEU A 109 7.45 -0.61 10.31
N LEU A 110 7.62 -1.93 10.20
CA LEU A 110 7.20 -2.87 11.25
C LEU A 110 7.80 -2.51 12.62
N PRO A 111 7.06 -2.72 13.71
CA PRO A 111 5.81 -3.47 13.87
C PRO A 111 4.53 -2.70 13.52
N ALA A 112 4.62 -1.44 13.12
CA ALA A 112 3.45 -0.68 12.69
C ALA A 112 3.02 -1.06 11.27
N TYR A 113 1.71 -0.98 11.00
CA TYR A 113 1.12 -1.24 9.69
C TYR A 113 1.39 -2.65 9.15
N ALA A 114 1.34 -3.67 10.02
CA ALA A 114 1.30 -5.06 9.60
C ALA A 114 0.00 -5.38 8.83
N GLY A 115 0.03 -6.36 7.95
CA GLY A 115 -1.12 -6.80 7.17
C GLY A 115 -1.21 -6.15 5.79
N PHE A 116 -2.33 -5.47 5.47
CA PHE A 116 -2.65 -5.08 4.09
C PHE A 116 -2.62 -3.57 3.85
N SER A 117 -2.22 -3.19 2.62
CA SER A 117 -2.25 -1.79 2.13
C SER A 117 -1.55 -0.77 3.05
N PRO A 118 -0.39 -1.09 3.61
CA PRO A 118 0.24 -0.31 4.68
C PRO A 118 0.53 1.15 4.30
N LEU A 119 1.05 1.41 3.10
CA LEU A 119 1.36 2.78 2.62
C LEU A 119 0.12 3.67 2.59
N ILE A 120 -1.01 3.12 2.16
CA ILE A 120 -2.25 3.88 2.05
C ILE A 120 -2.78 4.22 3.43
N TRP A 121 -2.81 3.26 4.34
CA TRP A 121 -3.21 3.50 5.72
C TRP A 121 -2.28 4.48 6.44
N ALA A 122 -0.96 4.39 6.21
CA ALA A 122 0.01 5.33 6.76
C ALA A 122 -0.25 6.77 6.28
N LEU A 123 -0.54 6.96 4.98
CA LEU A 123 -0.87 8.27 4.44
C LEU A 123 -2.18 8.82 5.01
N ILE A 124 -3.24 8.02 5.08
CA ILE A 124 -4.53 8.41 5.70
C ILE A 124 -4.32 8.84 7.14
N ASN A 125 -3.53 8.09 7.91
CA ASN A 125 -3.26 8.36 9.32
C ASN A 125 -2.29 9.53 9.53
N GLY A 126 -1.63 10.03 8.47
CA GLY A 126 -0.77 11.21 8.54
C GLY A 126 0.62 10.94 9.08
N GLU A 127 1.12 9.73 8.85
CA GLU A 127 2.50 9.40 9.16
C GLU A 127 3.46 10.34 8.42
N LYS A 128 4.60 10.62 9.04
CA LYS A 128 5.63 11.49 8.49
C LYS A 128 6.72 10.73 7.73
N GLU A 129 6.78 9.43 7.97
CA GLU A 129 7.68 8.51 7.31
C GLU A 129 6.93 7.22 6.98
N VAL A 130 7.30 6.61 5.88
CA VAL A 130 6.92 5.25 5.48
C VAL A 130 8.19 4.50 5.12
N GLY A 131 8.11 3.21 4.90
CA GLY A 131 9.31 2.48 4.51
C GLY A 131 9.09 1.02 4.26
N VAL A 132 10.17 0.28 4.22
CA VAL A 132 10.20 -1.15 3.93
C VAL A 132 10.98 -1.88 5.02
N THR A 133 10.46 -2.99 5.46
CA THR A 133 11.08 -3.88 6.43
C THR A 133 11.38 -5.24 5.80
N ALA A 134 12.64 -5.65 5.84
CA ALA A 134 13.04 -7.04 5.64
C ALA A 134 13.09 -7.74 7.01
N HIS A 135 12.29 -8.78 7.20
CA HIS A 135 12.21 -9.52 8.45
C HIS A 135 12.17 -11.03 8.20
N MET A 136 12.62 -11.81 9.17
CA MET A 136 12.48 -13.26 9.11
C MET A 136 11.02 -13.65 9.30
N MET A 137 10.52 -14.61 8.55
CA MET A 137 9.15 -15.12 8.77
C MET A 137 9.08 -15.96 10.04
N ASP A 138 7.97 -15.80 10.75
CA ASP A 138 7.56 -16.65 11.86
C ASP A 138 6.07 -17.03 11.70
N PRO A 139 5.51 -17.91 12.56
CA PRO A 139 4.11 -18.30 12.47
C PRO A 139 3.09 -17.17 12.76
N THR A 140 3.53 -15.97 13.06
CA THR A 140 2.65 -14.83 13.32
C THR A 140 2.76 -13.81 12.19
N LEU A 141 1.64 -13.29 11.73
CA LEU A 141 1.59 -12.34 10.62
C LEU A 141 2.54 -11.14 10.84
N ASP A 142 3.49 -10.96 9.93
CA ASP A 142 4.48 -9.88 9.86
C ASP A 142 5.23 -9.59 11.18
N ALA A 143 5.46 -10.62 12.01
CA ALA A 143 5.91 -10.43 13.38
C ALA A 143 7.33 -10.94 13.70
N GLY A 144 7.97 -11.58 12.73
CA GLY A 144 9.32 -12.10 12.93
C GLY A 144 10.37 -11.01 13.03
N ASP A 145 11.55 -11.37 13.48
CA ASP A 145 12.63 -10.44 13.81
C ASP A 145 13.11 -9.63 12.61
N ILE A 146 13.33 -8.34 12.81
CA ILE A 146 13.76 -7.40 11.78
C ILE A 146 15.24 -7.61 11.44
N VAL A 147 15.51 -7.88 10.16
CA VAL A 147 16.86 -7.95 9.59
C VAL A 147 17.35 -6.56 9.21
N LEU A 148 16.54 -5.83 8.45
CA LEU A 148 16.80 -4.46 8.00
C LEU A 148 15.50 -3.67 7.90
N GLN A 149 15.62 -2.35 8.06
CA GLN A 149 14.51 -1.42 7.86
C GLN A 149 15.03 -0.14 7.19
N ARG A 150 14.26 0.39 6.24
CA ARG A 150 14.59 1.63 5.53
C ARG A 150 13.37 2.52 5.46
N ALA A 151 13.52 3.77 5.86
CA ALA A 151 12.46 4.77 5.86
C ALA A 151 12.66 5.81 4.74
N VAL A 152 11.56 6.38 4.29
CA VAL A 152 11.51 7.55 3.41
C VAL A 152 10.50 8.56 3.94
N PRO A 153 10.75 9.88 3.80
CA PRO A 153 9.81 10.88 4.28
C PRO A 153 8.56 10.96 3.41
N VAL A 154 7.42 11.22 4.08
CA VAL A 154 6.16 11.59 3.44
C VAL A 154 6.15 13.11 3.23
N GLY A 155 6.11 13.54 1.98
CA GLY A 155 6.00 14.95 1.62
C GLY A 155 4.59 15.48 1.83
N ASP A 156 4.46 16.79 2.01
CA ASP A 156 3.20 17.46 2.34
C ASP A 156 2.07 17.19 1.32
N ARG A 157 2.42 16.96 0.06
CA ARG A 157 1.47 16.70 -1.04
C ARG A 157 1.62 15.34 -1.67
N ASP A 158 2.39 14.44 -1.08
CA ASP A 158 2.52 13.09 -1.60
C ASP A 158 1.16 12.39 -1.70
N THR A 159 0.98 11.69 -2.78
CA THR A 159 -0.09 10.72 -3.02
C THR A 159 0.39 9.32 -2.69
N THR A 160 -0.51 8.35 -2.69
CA THR A 160 -0.10 6.93 -2.57
C THR A 160 0.82 6.51 -3.71
N ALA A 161 0.61 7.00 -4.93
CA ALA A 161 1.50 6.69 -6.05
C ALA A 161 2.92 7.22 -5.83
N ASP A 162 3.08 8.44 -5.28
CA ASP A 162 4.39 8.99 -4.94
C ASP A 162 5.09 8.16 -3.87
N LEU A 163 4.36 7.77 -2.80
CA LEU A 163 4.91 6.90 -1.75
C LEU A 163 5.27 5.52 -2.28
N PHE A 164 4.44 4.96 -3.14
CA PHE A 164 4.73 3.69 -3.80
C PHE A 164 6.05 3.75 -4.56
N HIS A 165 6.26 4.78 -5.39
CA HIS A 165 7.53 4.94 -6.12
C HIS A 165 8.74 5.11 -5.20
N LYS A 166 8.58 5.83 -4.09
CA LYS A 166 9.64 6.01 -3.09
C LYS A 166 10.01 4.69 -2.41
N THR A 167 9.02 3.90 -1.97
CA THR A 167 9.27 2.64 -1.28
C THR A 167 9.70 1.54 -2.24
N LEU A 168 9.13 1.48 -3.45
CA LEU A 168 9.49 0.50 -4.46
C LEU A 168 11.00 0.51 -4.78
N ALA A 169 11.62 1.69 -4.80
CA ALA A 169 13.05 1.83 -4.99
C ALA A 169 13.91 1.17 -3.88
N LEU A 170 13.31 0.86 -2.73
CA LEU A 170 13.98 0.22 -1.60
C LEU A 170 13.91 -1.31 -1.64
N PHE A 171 12.92 -1.91 -2.34
CA PHE A 171 12.67 -3.36 -2.28
C PHE A 171 13.85 -4.20 -2.75
N GLY A 172 14.41 -3.89 -3.91
CA GLY A 172 15.59 -4.59 -4.41
C GLY A 172 16.79 -4.46 -3.46
N PRO A 173 17.27 -3.23 -3.19
CA PRO A 173 18.43 -3.02 -2.33
C PRO A 173 18.29 -3.61 -0.91
N ILE A 174 17.13 -3.48 -0.26
CA ILE A 174 16.95 -4.03 1.09
C ILE A 174 16.92 -5.56 1.10
N THR A 175 16.42 -6.17 0.02
CA THR A 175 16.42 -7.63 -0.13
C THR A 175 17.84 -8.16 -0.27
N VAL A 176 18.64 -7.58 -1.17
CA VAL A 176 20.02 -8.02 -1.40
C VAL A 176 20.86 -7.81 -0.14
N ASP A 177 20.82 -6.62 0.48
CA ASP A 177 21.55 -6.35 1.72
C ASP A 177 21.12 -7.27 2.87
N GLY A 178 19.82 -7.60 2.96
CA GLY A 178 19.30 -8.55 3.95
C GLY A 178 19.87 -9.95 3.73
N LEU A 179 19.93 -10.41 2.48
CA LEU A 179 20.53 -11.70 2.12
C LEU A 179 22.03 -11.73 2.39
N ASP A 180 22.74 -10.64 2.12
CA ASP A 180 24.17 -10.54 2.41
C ASP A 180 24.46 -10.63 3.91
N LEU A 181 23.62 -10.00 4.74
CA LEU A 181 23.69 -10.14 6.19
C LEU A 181 23.46 -11.59 6.64
N ILE A 182 22.46 -12.26 6.09
CA ILE A 182 22.18 -13.68 6.36
C ILE A 182 23.35 -14.55 5.91
N ALA A 183 23.91 -14.30 4.71
CA ALA A 183 25.05 -15.03 4.16
C ALA A 183 26.32 -14.86 5.00
N SER A 184 26.51 -13.71 5.66
CA SER A 184 27.63 -13.45 6.56
C SER A 184 27.57 -14.25 7.86
N GLY A 185 26.49 -14.96 8.11
CA GLY A 185 26.25 -15.73 9.36
C GLY A 185 25.73 -14.88 10.52
N LYS A 186 25.30 -13.64 10.25
CA LYS A 186 24.62 -12.82 11.26
C LYS A 186 23.27 -13.43 11.61
N THR A 187 22.94 -13.48 12.90
CA THR A 187 21.70 -14.06 13.43
C THR A 187 21.09 -13.22 14.56
N ASP A 188 21.74 -12.14 14.97
CA ASP A 188 21.29 -11.23 16.03
C ASP A 188 20.32 -10.18 15.45
N TRP A 189 19.16 -10.67 14.96
CA TRP A 189 18.09 -9.82 14.44
C TRP A 189 17.39 -9.05 15.56
N VAL A 190 16.71 -7.96 15.21
CA VAL A 190 16.02 -7.11 16.18
C VAL A 190 14.59 -7.63 16.39
N PRO A 191 14.25 -8.16 17.57
CA PRO A 191 12.89 -8.55 17.89
C PRO A 191 11.92 -7.36 17.78
N GLN A 192 10.74 -7.60 17.21
CA GLN A 192 9.73 -6.57 17.11
C GLN A 192 9.08 -6.27 18.45
N ASP A 193 8.98 -4.99 18.82
CA ASP A 193 8.23 -4.54 20.00
C ASP A 193 6.71 -4.65 19.73
N ARG A 194 6.14 -5.78 20.14
CA ARG A 194 4.71 -6.10 19.93
C ARG A 194 3.75 -5.08 20.54
N SER A 195 4.18 -4.30 21.52
CA SER A 195 3.34 -3.24 22.09
C SER A 195 3.09 -2.07 21.15
N LYS A 196 3.91 -1.96 20.09
CA LYS A 196 3.80 -0.95 19.03
C LYS A 196 3.16 -1.49 17.75
N ALA A 197 2.78 -2.76 17.73
CA ALA A 197 2.20 -3.37 16.55
C ALA A 197 0.81 -2.81 16.25
N SER A 198 0.56 -2.53 14.98
CA SER A 198 -0.76 -2.20 14.45
C SER A 198 -1.05 -3.02 13.21
N PHE A 199 -2.31 -3.42 13.04
CA PHE A 199 -2.75 -4.34 11.98
C PHE A 199 -3.83 -3.69 11.14
N PHE A 200 -3.68 -3.76 9.82
CA PHE A 200 -4.62 -3.16 8.90
C PHE A 200 -5.19 -4.20 7.93
N HIS A 201 -6.50 -4.07 7.68
CA HIS A 201 -7.23 -4.95 6.76
C HIS A 201 -7.08 -4.51 5.29
N LYS A 202 -7.41 -5.41 4.38
CA LYS A 202 -7.54 -5.09 2.96
C LYS A 202 -8.68 -4.07 2.78
N ARG A 203 -8.44 -3.02 1.99
CA ARG A 203 -9.43 -1.96 1.76
C ARG A 203 -10.64 -2.45 0.95
N ALA A 204 -11.78 -1.89 1.27
CA ALA A 204 -13.05 -2.07 0.58
C ALA A 204 -13.63 -0.70 0.16
N ASP A 205 -14.75 -0.70 -0.55
CA ASP A 205 -15.38 0.55 -1.04
C ASP A 205 -15.78 1.50 0.12
N GLU A 206 -16.15 0.94 1.27
CA GLU A 206 -16.48 1.72 2.47
C GLU A 206 -15.31 2.57 2.98
N ASP A 207 -14.08 2.10 2.82
CA ASP A 207 -12.87 2.81 3.26
C ASP A 207 -12.53 4.03 2.38
N LEU A 208 -13.17 4.15 1.22
CA LEU A 208 -13.03 5.27 0.30
C LEU A 208 -14.04 6.40 0.58
N ARG A 209 -15.04 6.11 1.41
CA ARG A 209 -16.14 7.03 1.67
C ARG A 209 -15.73 8.15 2.62
N ILE A 210 -15.99 9.38 2.21
CA ILE A 210 -15.71 10.59 3.01
C ILE A 210 -16.67 10.65 4.20
N ASP A 211 -16.11 10.75 5.40
CA ASP A 211 -16.83 11.14 6.61
C ASP A 211 -16.56 12.61 6.90
N TRP A 212 -17.55 13.46 6.66
CA TRP A 212 -17.44 14.89 6.86
C TRP A 212 -17.23 15.29 8.32
N GLY A 213 -17.36 14.36 9.27
CA GLY A 213 -16.96 14.55 10.67
C GLY A 213 -15.46 14.62 10.89
N TRP A 214 -14.65 14.16 9.94
CA TRP A 214 -13.19 14.26 9.98
C TRP A 214 -12.74 15.70 9.70
N SER A 215 -11.57 16.07 10.21
CA SER A 215 -10.97 17.36 9.91
C SER A 215 -10.62 17.49 8.43
N ALA A 216 -10.52 18.71 7.92
CA ALA A 216 -10.11 18.96 6.54
C ALA A 216 -8.74 18.35 6.21
N ALA A 217 -7.81 18.32 7.18
CA ALA A 217 -6.50 17.72 7.00
C ALA A 217 -6.57 16.18 6.88
N GLU A 218 -7.45 15.51 7.63
CA GLU A 218 -7.69 14.07 7.50
C GLU A 218 -8.35 13.74 6.17
N LEU A 219 -9.33 14.55 5.75
CA LEU A 219 -10.00 14.39 4.46
C LEU A 219 -9.06 14.66 3.26
N ASP A 220 -8.17 15.66 3.36
CA ASP A 220 -7.14 15.89 2.34
C ASP A 220 -6.22 14.66 2.20
N ARG A 221 -5.78 14.07 3.31
CA ARG A 221 -4.99 12.84 3.29
C ARG A 221 -5.76 11.67 2.69
N LEU A 222 -7.04 11.52 3.04
CA LEU A 222 -7.89 10.47 2.45
C LEU A 222 -7.97 10.63 0.93
N VAL A 223 -8.21 11.85 0.42
CA VAL A 223 -8.27 12.12 -1.03
C VAL A 223 -6.94 11.81 -1.70
N ARG A 224 -5.81 12.25 -1.12
CA ARG A 224 -4.48 11.96 -1.67
C ARG A 224 -4.11 10.46 -1.62
N ALA A 225 -4.60 9.77 -0.60
CA ALA A 225 -4.42 8.33 -0.47
C ALA A 225 -5.30 7.53 -1.44
N GLN A 226 -6.41 8.10 -1.87
CA GLN A 226 -7.45 7.50 -2.71
C GLN A 226 -7.64 8.32 -3.99
N CYS A 227 -6.60 8.43 -4.78
CA CYS A 227 -6.63 9.11 -6.09
C CYS A 227 -6.03 8.19 -7.15
N ASP A 228 -6.17 8.56 -8.42
CA ASP A 228 -5.60 7.79 -9.53
C ASP A 228 -4.14 7.40 -9.24
N PRO A 229 -3.76 6.15 -9.57
CA PRO A 229 -4.51 5.11 -10.27
C PRO A 229 -5.46 4.28 -9.40
N TYR A 230 -5.60 4.58 -8.12
CA TYR A 230 -6.54 3.90 -7.22
C TYR A 230 -7.95 4.47 -7.37
N PRO A 231 -8.98 3.70 -6.96
CA PRO A 231 -10.33 4.24 -6.85
C PRO A 231 -10.36 5.44 -5.91
N ALA A 232 -11.02 6.50 -6.35
CA ALA A 232 -11.05 7.78 -5.66
C ALA A 232 -11.90 7.78 -4.38
N ALA A 233 -11.54 8.63 -3.44
CA ALA A 233 -12.41 8.97 -2.31
C ALA A 233 -13.74 9.54 -2.82
N PHE A 234 -14.85 9.24 -2.17
CA PHE A 234 -16.16 9.66 -2.64
C PHE A 234 -17.12 10.13 -1.55
N ALA A 235 -18.07 10.94 -1.95
CA ALA A 235 -19.25 11.34 -1.19
C ALA A 235 -20.48 11.22 -2.08
N TYR A 236 -21.66 11.60 -1.57
CA TYR A 236 -22.88 11.68 -2.35
C TYR A 236 -23.35 13.10 -2.51
N HIS A 237 -23.67 13.49 -3.74
CA HIS A 237 -24.30 14.74 -4.06
C HIS A 237 -25.72 14.46 -4.58
N ARG A 238 -26.74 14.90 -3.85
CA ARG A 238 -28.16 14.66 -4.19
C ARG A 238 -28.47 13.15 -4.40
N GLY A 239 -27.89 12.30 -3.55
CA GLY A 239 -28.07 10.84 -3.60
C GLY A 239 -27.24 10.11 -4.66
N VAL A 240 -26.45 10.80 -5.47
CA VAL A 240 -25.59 10.22 -6.50
C VAL A 240 -24.13 10.25 -6.05
N ARG A 241 -23.38 9.15 -6.23
CA ARG A 241 -21.96 9.05 -5.94
C ARG A 241 -21.19 10.09 -6.76
N LEU A 242 -20.35 10.84 -6.07
CA LEU A 242 -19.44 11.82 -6.62
C LEU A 242 -18.04 11.54 -6.07
N GLU A 243 -17.11 11.26 -6.95
CA GLU A 243 -15.71 11.04 -6.59
C GLU A 243 -15.00 12.38 -6.44
N ILE A 244 -14.16 12.48 -5.39
CA ILE A 244 -13.33 13.65 -5.12
C ILE A 244 -11.91 13.29 -5.55
N LEU A 245 -11.46 13.83 -6.66
CA LEU A 245 -10.18 13.51 -7.28
C LEU A 245 -9.02 14.33 -6.73
N GLU A 246 -9.32 15.57 -6.35
CA GLU A 246 -8.32 16.51 -5.87
C GLU A 246 -8.94 17.46 -4.85
N ALA A 247 -8.26 17.64 -3.74
CA ALA A 247 -8.64 18.56 -2.69
C ALA A 247 -7.41 19.09 -1.94
N ASP A 248 -7.62 20.12 -1.16
CA ASP A 248 -6.68 20.60 -0.17
C ASP A 248 -7.41 21.23 1.03
N VAL A 249 -6.65 21.69 2.02
CA VAL A 249 -7.19 22.40 3.18
C VAL A 249 -7.41 23.87 2.83
N SER A 250 -8.59 24.39 3.09
CA SER A 250 -8.95 25.79 2.82
C SER A 250 -8.03 26.78 3.54
N GLU A 251 -7.87 27.99 2.97
CA GLU A 251 -7.13 29.06 3.62
C GLU A 251 -7.90 29.63 4.82
N GLY A 252 -9.20 29.82 4.65
CA GLY A 252 -10.10 30.35 5.67
C GLY A 252 -10.59 29.30 6.68
N VAL A 253 -11.24 29.80 7.73
CA VAL A 253 -11.95 29.01 8.73
C VAL A 253 -13.43 29.07 8.42
N TYR A 254 -14.09 27.92 8.38
CA TYR A 254 -15.49 27.84 8.01
C TYR A 254 -16.29 27.03 9.03
N GLY A 255 -17.40 27.60 9.48
CA GLY A 255 -18.31 26.96 10.42
C GLY A 255 -19.63 26.53 9.82
N GLY A 256 -20.32 25.66 10.52
CA GLY A 256 -21.65 25.19 10.15
C GLY A 256 -21.78 23.67 10.20
N THR A 257 -22.69 23.12 9.40
CA THR A 257 -22.94 21.68 9.34
C THR A 257 -21.91 21.00 8.44
N PRO A 258 -21.22 19.95 8.90
CA PRO A 258 -20.31 19.16 8.06
C PRO A 258 -20.97 18.69 6.77
N GLY A 259 -20.22 18.72 5.67
CA GLY A 259 -20.71 18.40 4.33
C GLY A 259 -21.39 19.58 3.60
N ARG A 260 -21.58 20.74 4.26
CA ARG A 260 -22.18 21.92 3.59
C ARG A 260 -21.26 22.46 2.52
N ILE A 261 -21.73 22.58 1.29
CA ILE A 261 -21.08 23.27 0.18
C ILE A 261 -21.26 24.76 0.42
N PHE A 262 -20.18 25.45 0.85
CA PHE A 262 -20.33 26.76 1.46
C PHE A 262 -19.89 27.90 0.57
N PHE A 263 -18.65 27.89 0.08
CA PHE A 263 -18.02 29.04 -0.55
C PHE A 263 -17.09 28.66 -1.71
N ARG A 264 -16.87 29.59 -2.64
CA ARG A 264 -15.83 29.45 -3.66
C ARG A 264 -14.54 30.10 -3.14
N GLU A 265 -13.45 29.33 -3.18
CA GLU A 265 -12.12 29.78 -2.80
C GLU A 265 -11.15 29.47 -3.95
N GLY A 266 -10.80 30.50 -4.72
CA GLY A 266 -10.04 30.34 -5.96
C GLY A 266 -10.77 29.43 -6.96
N ASP A 267 -10.07 28.43 -7.48
CA ASP A 267 -10.62 27.44 -8.42
C ASP A 267 -11.40 26.30 -7.72
N GLY A 268 -11.46 26.31 -6.40
CA GLY A 268 -12.10 25.27 -5.59
C GLY A 268 -13.41 25.69 -4.97
N VAL A 269 -14.05 24.72 -4.34
CA VAL A 269 -15.27 24.89 -3.56
C VAL A 269 -15.04 24.34 -2.17
N VAL A 270 -15.21 25.18 -1.15
CA VAL A 270 -15.04 24.80 0.24
C VAL A 270 -16.27 24.07 0.74
N VAL A 271 -16.02 22.88 1.31
CA VAL A 271 -17.00 22.07 2.01
C VAL A 271 -16.64 22.06 3.49
N VAL A 272 -17.64 22.33 4.33
CA VAL A 272 -17.47 22.37 5.80
C VAL A 272 -17.09 20.97 6.30
N ALA A 273 -16.04 20.87 7.11
CA ALA A 273 -15.50 19.62 7.62
C ALA A 273 -15.20 19.69 9.13
N GLY A 274 -15.25 18.54 9.78
CA GLY A 274 -14.93 18.38 11.19
C GLY A 274 -16.15 18.32 12.13
N ALA A 275 -16.10 17.45 13.14
CA ALA A 275 -17.17 17.26 14.11
C ALA A 275 -17.54 18.55 14.86
N ASP A 276 -16.55 19.41 15.11
CA ASP A 276 -16.71 20.70 15.81
C ASP A 276 -16.94 21.90 14.88
N ALA A 277 -17.22 21.65 13.60
CA ALA A 277 -17.37 22.70 12.58
C ALA A 277 -18.43 23.76 12.95
N ARG A 278 -19.48 23.37 13.67
CA ARG A 278 -20.52 24.33 14.17
C ARG A 278 -19.98 25.51 14.95
N PHE A 279 -18.81 25.39 15.54
CA PHE A 279 -18.19 26.46 16.32
C PHE A 279 -17.35 27.44 15.48
N GLY A 280 -17.24 27.23 14.17
CA GLY A 280 -16.48 28.13 13.29
C GLY A 280 -14.99 28.18 13.61
N ARG A 281 -14.38 27.05 13.97
CA ARG A 281 -12.96 26.96 14.35
C ARG A 281 -12.13 26.09 13.40
N ASN A 282 -12.79 25.41 12.45
CA ASN A 282 -12.16 24.43 11.58
C ASN A 282 -11.88 25.01 10.19
N LYS A 283 -10.81 24.56 9.60
CA LYS A 283 -10.60 24.66 8.16
C LYS A 283 -11.63 23.79 7.43
N GLY A 284 -12.06 24.21 6.23
CA GLY A 284 -12.87 23.37 5.35
C GLY A 284 -12.01 22.55 4.41
N LEU A 285 -12.61 21.53 3.78
CA LEU A 285 -11.99 20.86 2.64
C LEU A 285 -12.28 21.68 1.39
N ARG A 286 -11.23 22.18 0.71
CA ARG A 286 -11.35 22.82 -0.60
C ARG A 286 -11.26 21.75 -1.68
N VAL A 287 -12.39 21.40 -2.25
CA VAL A 287 -12.52 20.45 -3.35
C VAL A 287 -12.16 21.16 -4.65
N LEU A 288 -11.24 20.59 -5.42
CA LEU A 288 -10.71 21.17 -6.66
C LEU A 288 -11.25 20.45 -7.91
N ARG A 289 -11.25 19.10 -7.89
CA ARG A 289 -11.71 18.27 -9.01
C ARG A 289 -12.62 17.16 -8.53
N VAL A 290 -13.63 16.86 -9.31
CA VAL A 290 -14.60 15.79 -9.04
C VAL A 290 -14.84 14.97 -10.31
N ARG A 291 -15.29 13.71 -10.14
CA ARG A 291 -15.75 12.83 -11.22
C ARG A 291 -17.15 12.37 -10.91
N THR A 292 -18.05 12.54 -11.88
CA THR A 292 -19.44 12.10 -11.79
C THR A 292 -19.57 10.60 -12.09
N ALA A 293 -20.72 10.00 -11.75
CA ALA A 293 -20.95 8.56 -11.89
C ALA A 293 -20.87 8.04 -13.34
N ASP A 294 -21.03 8.93 -14.34
CA ASP A 294 -20.82 8.64 -15.76
C ASP A 294 -19.35 8.76 -16.21
N GLY A 295 -18.43 9.00 -15.25
CA GLY A 295 -17.00 9.09 -15.51
C GLY A 295 -16.50 10.45 -15.99
N VAL A 296 -17.34 11.48 -16.05
CA VAL A 296 -16.95 12.81 -16.51
C VAL A 296 -16.27 13.60 -15.39
N GLU A 297 -15.09 14.14 -15.68
CA GLU A 297 -14.35 14.98 -14.73
C GLU A 297 -14.70 16.45 -14.89
N HIS A 298 -14.77 17.15 -13.76
CA HIS A 298 -15.09 18.57 -13.69
C HIS A 298 -14.17 19.29 -12.70
N LYS A 299 -13.86 20.56 -12.96
CA LYS A 299 -13.44 21.46 -11.89
C LYS A 299 -14.61 21.62 -10.92
N ALA A 300 -14.34 21.57 -9.62
CA ALA A 300 -15.39 21.67 -8.62
C ALA A 300 -16.20 22.98 -8.72
N ALA A 301 -15.53 24.11 -9.04
CA ALA A 301 -16.19 25.38 -9.27
C ALA A 301 -17.18 25.39 -10.45
N ASP A 302 -16.96 24.58 -11.48
CA ASP A 302 -17.85 24.46 -12.65
C ASP A 302 -19.01 23.49 -12.37
N TYR A 303 -18.74 22.43 -11.61
CA TYR A 303 -19.75 21.45 -11.20
C TYR A 303 -20.76 22.03 -10.19
N PHE A 304 -20.26 22.68 -9.14
CA PHE A 304 -21.08 23.32 -8.11
C PHE A 304 -21.43 24.76 -8.51
N ARG A 305 -22.36 24.92 -9.47
CA ARG A 305 -22.75 26.24 -9.98
C ARG A 305 -23.41 27.12 -8.93
N THR A 306 -24.11 26.50 -7.96
CA THR A 306 -24.76 27.19 -6.85
C THR A 306 -24.26 26.66 -5.53
N MET A 307 -23.94 27.54 -4.61
CA MET A 307 -23.57 27.17 -3.25
C MET A 307 -24.81 26.79 -2.43
N GLY A 308 -24.61 26.04 -1.36
CA GLY A 308 -25.69 25.81 -0.41
C GLY A 308 -26.30 24.41 -0.38
N GLY A 309 -25.84 23.49 -1.21
CA GLY A 309 -26.16 22.05 -1.09
C GLY A 309 -25.29 21.35 -0.04
N TYR A 310 -25.43 20.03 0.00
CA TYR A 310 -24.63 19.16 0.86
C TYR A 310 -23.98 18.04 0.05
N LEU A 311 -22.77 17.70 0.45
CA LEU A 311 -22.17 16.41 0.21
C LEU A 311 -22.42 15.54 1.44
N THR A 312 -22.96 14.35 1.23
CA THR A 312 -23.32 13.42 2.31
C THR A 312 -22.44 12.18 2.28
N SER A 313 -22.23 11.58 3.44
CA SER A 313 -21.51 10.29 3.53
C SER A 313 -22.39 9.08 3.13
N ARG A 314 -23.69 9.28 2.95
CA ARG A 314 -24.65 8.25 2.52
C ARG A 314 -25.57 8.82 1.46
N PRO A 315 -26.14 7.95 0.59
CA PRO A 315 -27.11 8.38 -0.45
C PRO A 315 -28.29 9.16 0.08
#